data_82da3b3d5b0589198a70c424a62be06e
#
_entry.id   82da3b3d5b0589198a70c424a62be06e
#
_cell.length_a   1.000
_cell.length_b   1.000
_cell.length_c   1.000
_cell.angle_alpha   90.00
_cell.angle_beta   90.00
_cell.angle_gamma   90.00
#
_symmetry.space_group_name_H-M   'P 1'
#
loop_
_entity.id
_entity.type
_entity.pdbx_description
1 polymer ?
#
loop_
_entity_poly.entity_id
_entity_poly.type
_entity_poly.pdbx_seq_one_letter_code
_entity_poly.pdbx_strand_id
1 'polypeptide(L)'
;QRSDKDLNGYFKKGATFLHDVRIAEDGVLEHLAADRSPEKPDWVPIVPSGYATSHLTWKQWVFLQMHIGIFGHHRAGKKTYQLMKDVVWWSTMKTDVYTWYDECLTCLRFRKRPTRQDQVAVKPTSLHPWQEIMIDCEGSSRPPDAAGNTYVLSYFCCLTHGVLLEPMRSLTHSE
;
A
#
# COMPACT_ATOMS: atom_id res chain seq x y z
N GLN A 1 31.48 2.40 -4.39
CA GLN A 1 31.21 1.30 -5.32
C GLN A 1 32.48 0.55 -5.74
N ARG A 2 33.57 1.23 -6.17
CA ARG A 2 34.81 0.57 -6.67
C ARG A 2 35.50 -0.30 -5.64
N SER A 3 35.39 -0.03 -4.34
CA SER A 3 35.96 -0.84 -3.26
C SER A 3 35.07 -2.02 -2.85
N ASP A 4 33.85 -2.10 -3.36
CA ASP A 4 32.91 -3.18 -3.06
C ASP A 4 33.29 -4.43 -3.86
N LYS A 5 33.44 -5.57 -3.15
CA LYS A 5 33.85 -6.83 -3.78
C LYS A 5 32.83 -7.35 -4.78
N ASP A 6 31.54 -7.16 -4.49
CA ASP A 6 30.45 -7.65 -5.33
C ASP A 6 30.34 -6.83 -6.62
N LEU A 7 30.62 -5.52 -6.56
CA LEU A 7 30.55 -4.63 -7.70
C LEU A 7 31.84 -4.52 -8.51
N ASN A 8 32.97 -4.92 -7.93
CA ASN A 8 34.27 -4.83 -8.60
C ASN A 8 34.33 -5.65 -9.91
N GLY A 9 33.56 -6.73 -10.01
CA GLY A 9 33.40 -7.52 -11.23
C GLY A 9 32.82 -6.74 -12.40
N TYR A 10 31.91 -5.82 -12.15
CA TYR A 10 31.30 -4.96 -13.18
C TYR A 10 32.31 -3.94 -13.72
N PHE A 11 33.12 -3.34 -12.87
CA PHE A 11 34.16 -2.41 -13.29
C PHE A 11 35.27 -3.08 -14.08
N LYS A 12 35.66 -4.33 -13.73
CA LYS A 12 36.72 -5.08 -14.43
C LYS A 12 36.32 -5.57 -15.80
N LYS A 13 35.04 -5.92 -16.01
CA LYS A 13 34.53 -6.45 -17.28
C LYS A 13 34.18 -5.34 -18.29
N GLY A 14 34.22 -4.07 -17.89
CA GLY A 14 33.66 -2.97 -18.65
C GLY A 14 32.14 -3.10 -18.76
N ALA A 15 31.39 -2.10 -18.37
CA ALA A 15 29.90 -2.15 -18.33
C ALA A 15 29.22 -2.40 -19.68
N THR A 16 29.99 -2.54 -20.74
CA THR A 16 29.53 -2.77 -22.13
C THR A 16 28.87 -4.16 -22.34
N PHE A 17 29.03 -5.10 -21.41
CA PHE A 17 28.53 -6.47 -21.55
C PHE A 17 27.16 -6.75 -20.90
N LEU A 18 26.62 -5.80 -20.13
CA LEU A 18 25.31 -5.98 -19.51
C LEU A 18 24.39 -4.90 -20.03
N HIS A 19 23.37 -5.28 -20.78
CA HIS A 19 22.37 -4.36 -21.35
C HIS A 19 21.71 -3.45 -20.30
N ASP A 20 21.73 -3.88 -19.04
CA ASP A 20 21.01 -3.22 -17.94
C ASP A 20 21.93 -2.50 -16.94
N VAL A 21 23.23 -2.42 -17.20
CA VAL A 21 24.21 -1.76 -16.32
C VAL A 21 25.14 -0.88 -17.13
N ARG A 22 25.35 0.36 -16.68
CA ARG A 22 26.33 1.29 -17.27
C ARG A 22 27.19 1.95 -16.19
N ILE A 23 28.29 2.56 -16.62
CA ILE A 23 29.06 3.50 -15.81
C ILE A 23 28.69 4.90 -16.26
N ALA A 24 28.14 5.71 -15.35
CA ALA A 24 27.83 7.11 -15.61
C ALA A 24 29.11 7.95 -15.78
N GLU A 25 28.98 9.18 -16.25
CA GLU A 25 30.11 10.10 -16.48
C GLU A 25 30.89 10.42 -15.20
N ASP A 26 30.21 10.43 -14.05
CA ASP A 26 30.79 10.59 -12.71
C ASP A 26 31.49 9.32 -12.16
N GLY A 27 31.47 8.22 -12.94
CA GLY A 27 32.04 6.92 -12.58
C GLY A 27 31.19 6.07 -11.66
N VAL A 28 29.91 6.40 -11.46
CA VAL A 28 28.95 5.62 -10.70
C VAL A 28 28.37 4.49 -11.56
N LEU A 29 28.26 3.29 -11.00
CA LEU A 29 27.52 2.19 -11.62
C LEU A 29 26.03 2.44 -11.48
N GLU A 30 25.33 2.35 -12.59
CA GLU A 30 23.88 2.51 -12.68
C GLU A 30 23.23 1.28 -13.32
N HIS A 31 22.02 0.99 -12.89
CA HIS A 31 21.17 -0.05 -13.43
C HIS A 31 19.98 0.59 -14.16
N LEU A 32 19.54 -0.02 -15.25
CA LEU A 32 18.38 0.43 -16.00
C LEU A 32 17.11 0.27 -15.16
N ALA A 33 16.37 1.35 -14.99
CA ALA A 33 15.11 1.31 -14.22
C ALA A 33 14.07 0.41 -14.89
N ALA A 34 13.36 -0.38 -14.10
CA ALA A 34 12.35 -1.31 -14.60
C ALA A 34 11.11 -0.63 -15.19
N ASP A 35 10.85 0.61 -14.76
CA ASP A 35 9.67 1.39 -15.16
C ASP A 35 10.12 2.63 -15.94
N ARG A 36 10.06 2.55 -17.24
CA ARG A 36 10.46 3.62 -18.15
C ARG A 36 9.31 4.60 -18.38
N SER A 37 8.99 5.39 -17.37
CA SER A 37 8.07 6.51 -17.54
C SER A 37 8.84 7.76 -17.97
N PRO A 38 8.29 8.63 -18.84
CA PRO A 38 8.93 9.89 -19.22
C PRO A 38 9.27 10.82 -18.05
N GLU A 39 8.61 10.64 -16.93
CA GLU A 39 8.79 11.44 -15.71
C GLU A 39 9.84 10.87 -14.74
N LYS A 40 10.37 9.67 -15.00
CA LYS A 40 11.29 8.96 -14.13
C LYS A 40 12.65 8.76 -14.79
N PRO A 41 13.75 8.71 -13.99
CA PRO A 41 15.06 8.46 -14.56
C PRO A 41 15.13 7.06 -15.18
N ASP A 42 15.71 6.95 -16.36
CA ASP A 42 15.96 5.66 -17.02
C ASP A 42 16.99 4.82 -16.26
N TRP A 43 17.91 5.47 -15.55
CA TRP A 43 19.02 4.86 -14.88
C TRP A 43 19.04 5.25 -13.39
N VAL A 44 19.30 4.27 -12.54
CA VAL A 44 19.36 4.45 -11.09
C VAL A 44 20.66 3.89 -10.54
N PRO A 45 21.31 4.55 -9.56
CA PRO A 45 22.58 4.09 -9.00
C PRO A 45 22.43 2.73 -8.31
N ILE A 46 23.45 1.89 -8.47
CA ILE A 46 23.57 0.59 -7.79
C ILE A 46 24.15 0.84 -6.39
N VAL A 47 23.42 0.40 -5.36
CA VAL A 47 23.87 0.53 -3.98
C VAL A 47 24.87 -0.57 -3.64
N PRO A 48 26.08 -0.22 -3.13
CA PRO A 48 27.09 -1.20 -2.73
C PRO A 48 26.69 -1.97 -1.47
N SER A 49 27.32 -3.14 -1.28
CA SER A 49 27.09 -3.98 -0.09
C SER A 49 27.89 -3.53 1.13
N GLY A 50 28.80 -2.55 0.97
CA GLY A 50 29.65 -2.02 2.03
C GLY A 50 28.87 -1.32 3.15
N TYR A 51 29.61 -0.97 4.20
CA TYR A 51 29.06 -0.26 5.36
C TYR A 51 29.07 1.26 5.15
N ALA A 52 27.97 1.90 5.49
CA ALA A 52 27.85 3.36 5.58
C ALA A 52 28.39 3.88 6.91
N THR A 53 28.21 3.09 7.98
CA THR A 53 28.74 3.35 9.35
C THR A 53 29.22 2.02 9.95
N SER A 54 29.77 2.05 11.17
CA SER A 54 30.23 0.84 11.88
C SER A 54 29.17 -0.26 12.03
N HIS A 55 27.90 0.10 11.97
CA HIS A 55 26.78 -0.82 12.25
C HIS A 55 25.70 -0.85 11.17
N LEU A 56 25.84 -0.09 10.08
CA LEU A 56 24.79 0.09 9.09
C LEU A 56 25.36 -0.01 7.68
N THR A 57 24.81 -0.90 6.88
CA THR A 57 25.15 -1.01 5.46
C THR A 57 24.52 0.12 4.65
N TRP A 58 25.08 0.44 3.48
CA TRP A 58 24.49 1.43 2.56
C TRP A 58 23.07 1.07 2.17
N LYS A 59 22.76 -0.21 1.94
CA LYS A 59 21.41 -0.69 1.61
C LYS A 59 20.42 -0.42 2.74
N GLN A 60 20.80 -0.74 3.98
CA GLN A 60 19.97 -0.46 5.16
C GLN A 60 19.81 1.04 5.38
N TRP A 61 20.85 1.81 5.19
CA TRP A 61 20.79 3.26 5.32
C TRP A 61 19.77 3.88 4.36
N VAL A 62 19.80 3.48 3.08
CA VAL A 62 18.83 3.93 2.08
C VAL A 62 17.41 3.51 2.46
N PHE A 63 17.22 2.26 2.91
CA PHE A 63 15.93 1.80 3.39
C PHE A 63 15.41 2.67 4.55
N LEU A 64 16.24 2.95 5.54
CA LEU A 64 15.85 3.79 6.68
C LEU A 64 15.43 5.20 6.23
N GLN A 65 16.16 5.83 5.29
CA GLN A 65 15.77 7.14 4.76
C GLN A 65 14.40 7.10 4.08
N MET A 66 14.11 6.04 3.31
CA MET A 66 12.89 5.91 2.54
C MET A 66 11.70 5.35 3.34
N HIS A 67 11.96 4.64 4.45
CA HIS A 67 10.93 4.03 5.29
C HIS A 67 10.59 4.87 6.54
N ILE A 68 11.62 5.35 7.24
CA ILE A 68 11.49 6.09 8.52
C ILE A 68 11.67 7.59 8.31
N GLY A 69 12.46 8.01 7.32
CA GLY A 69 12.76 9.41 7.04
C GLY A 69 11.53 10.29 6.86
N ILE A 70 11.73 11.59 6.80
CA ILE A 70 10.65 12.61 6.77
C ILE A 70 9.55 12.30 5.74
N PHE A 71 9.93 11.71 4.62
CA PHE A 71 8.98 11.32 3.55
C PHE A 71 8.54 9.85 3.63
N GLY A 72 9.14 9.04 4.51
CA GLY A 72 8.88 7.61 4.61
C GLY A 72 7.59 7.27 5.35
N HIS A 73 7.36 7.88 6.50
CA HIS A 73 6.15 7.73 7.34
C HIS A 73 5.77 6.27 7.62
N HIS A 74 6.75 5.37 7.74
CA HIS A 74 6.52 3.93 7.96
C HIS A 74 5.55 3.30 6.96
N ARG A 75 5.67 3.67 5.69
CA ARG A 75 4.82 3.10 4.61
C ARG A 75 4.98 1.59 4.52
N ALA A 76 3.91 0.91 4.07
CA ALA A 76 3.94 -0.53 3.83
C ALA A 76 5.09 -0.94 2.92
N GLY A 77 5.68 -2.13 3.15
CA GLY A 77 6.86 -2.62 2.43
C GLY A 77 6.74 -2.52 0.91
N LYS A 78 5.56 -2.84 0.36
CA LYS A 78 5.27 -2.68 -1.08
C LYS A 78 5.44 -1.24 -1.57
N LYS A 79 4.94 -0.26 -0.80
CA LYS A 79 5.06 1.17 -1.17
C LYS A 79 6.48 1.68 -0.99
N THR A 80 7.18 1.26 0.07
CA THR A 80 8.59 1.57 0.27
C THR A 80 9.43 1.04 -0.90
N TYR A 81 9.24 -0.24 -1.29
CA TYR A 81 9.92 -0.82 -2.45
C TYR A 81 9.63 -0.06 -3.76
N GLN A 82 8.37 0.30 -4.00
CA GLN A 82 8.00 1.06 -5.20
C GLN A 82 8.69 2.43 -5.30
N LEU A 83 8.86 3.12 -4.16
CA LEU A 83 9.60 4.39 -4.12
C LEU A 83 11.11 4.19 -4.31
N MET A 84 11.65 3.13 -3.69
CA MET A 84 13.09 2.85 -3.76
C MET A 84 13.54 2.45 -5.16
N LYS A 85 12.75 1.66 -5.90
CA LYS A 85 13.11 1.23 -7.27
C LYS A 85 13.27 2.37 -8.28
N ASP A 86 12.68 3.53 -7.99
CA ASP A 86 12.78 4.72 -8.84
C ASP A 86 14.01 5.58 -8.51
N VAL A 87 14.73 5.25 -7.45
CA VAL A 87 15.88 6.04 -6.94
C VAL A 87 17.17 5.24 -6.87
N VAL A 88 17.08 3.95 -6.55
CA VAL A 88 18.25 3.06 -6.36
C VAL A 88 17.94 1.64 -6.79
N TRP A 89 19.01 0.85 -6.97
CA TRP A 89 18.87 -0.56 -7.28
C TRP A 89 19.95 -1.43 -6.62
N TRP A 90 19.60 -2.67 -6.25
CA TRP A 90 20.49 -3.80 -5.99
C TRP A 90 19.73 -5.11 -6.16
N SER A 91 20.43 -6.21 -6.44
CA SER A 91 19.83 -7.48 -6.89
C SER A 91 18.81 -8.08 -5.92
N THR A 92 19.04 -7.96 -4.61
CA THR A 92 18.15 -8.51 -3.55
C THR A 92 17.18 -7.49 -2.95
N MET A 93 17.07 -6.28 -3.55
CA MET A 93 16.35 -5.15 -2.99
C MET A 93 14.91 -5.48 -2.56
N LYS A 94 14.18 -6.22 -3.38
CA LYS A 94 12.80 -6.58 -3.05
C LYS A 94 12.74 -7.41 -1.76
N THR A 95 13.52 -8.47 -1.66
CA THR A 95 13.57 -9.35 -0.48
C THR A 95 14.02 -8.59 0.75
N ASP A 96 15.10 -7.82 0.64
CA ASP A 96 15.69 -7.06 1.76
C ASP A 96 14.70 -6.05 2.32
N VAL A 97 14.03 -5.27 1.45
CA VAL A 97 13.03 -4.27 1.86
C VAL A 97 11.86 -4.90 2.59
N TYR A 98 11.36 -6.06 2.13
CA TYR A 98 10.27 -6.74 2.82
C TYR A 98 10.71 -7.30 4.17
N THR A 99 11.90 -7.91 4.25
CA THR A 99 12.48 -8.40 5.51
C THR A 99 12.61 -7.27 6.53
N TRP A 100 13.26 -6.16 6.16
CA TRP A 100 13.44 -5.02 7.07
C TRP A 100 12.13 -4.32 7.44
N TYR A 101 11.15 -4.32 6.55
CA TYR A 101 9.81 -3.83 6.88
C TYR A 101 9.13 -4.72 7.92
N ASP A 102 9.27 -6.05 7.78
CA ASP A 102 8.69 -7.00 8.72
C ASP A 102 9.38 -6.97 10.09
N GLU A 103 10.64 -6.56 10.16
CA GLU A 103 11.41 -6.36 11.39
C GLU A 103 11.19 -4.97 12.04
N CYS A 104 10.56 -4.03 11.34
CA CYS A 104 10.34 -2.69 11.87
C CYS A 104 9.37 -2.69 13.05
N LEU A 105 9.87 -2.41 14.27
CA LEU A 105 9.08 -2.45 15.50
C LEU A 105 7.87 -1.51 15.48
N THR A 106 8.01 -0.32 14.91
CA THR A 106 6.90 0.62 14.75
C THR A 106 5.82 0.05 13.84
N CYS A 107 6.21 -0.50 12.69
CA CYS A 107 5.27 -1.14 11.77
C CYS A 107 4.60 -2.36 12.40
N LEU A 108 5.34 -3.20 13.13
CA LEU A 108 4.78 -4.35 13.85
C LEU A 108 3.73 -3.93 14.89
N ARG A 109 4.00 -2.85 15.62
CA ARG A 109 3.10 -2.33 16.67
C ARG A 109 1.80 -1.76 16.09
N PHE A 110 1.88 -1.03 14.97
CA PHE A 110 0.75 -0.31 14.39
C PHE A 110 0.13 -1.00 13.18
N ARG A 111 0.69 -2.12 12.72
CA ARG A 111 0.12 -2.90 11.62
C ARG A 111 -1.27 -3.41 12.03
N LYS A 112 -2.28 -3.00 11.31
CA LYS A 112 -3.61 -3.62 11.44
C LYS A 112 -3.45 -5.10 11.10
N ARG A 113 -3.68 -5.96 12.08
CA ARG A 113 -3.80 -7.40 11.79
C ARG A 113 -4.95 -7.54 10.81
N PRO A 114 -4.81 -8.30 9.71
CA PRO A 114 -5.96 -8.63 8.89
C PRO A 114 -6.94 -9.33 9.84
N THR A 115 -8.01 -8.65 10.18
CA THR A 115 -9.16 -9.31 10.79
C THR A 115 -9.60 -10.28 9.72
N ARG A 116 -9.54 -11.58 10.03
CA ARG A 116 -10.13 -12.61 9.21
C ARG A 116 -11.62 -12.30 9.22
N GLN A 117 -12.03 -11.41 8.33
CA GLN A 117 -13.43 -11.32 8.00
C GLN A 117 -13.68 -12.57 7.16
N ASP A 118 -14.23 -13.58 7.81
CA ASP A 118 -14.98 -14.58 7.09
C ASP A 118 -16.15 -13.84 6.47
N GLN A 119 -15.87 -13.18 5.34
CA GLN A 119 -16.91 -12.68 4.48
C GLN A 119 -17.61 -13.91 3.92
N VAL A 120 -18.58 -14.39 4.65
CA VAL A 120 -19.63 -15.16 4.04
C VAL A 120 -20.32 -14.18 3.09
N ALA A 121 -19.82 -14.10 1.88
CA ALA A 121 -20.53 -13.43 0.79
C ALA A 121 -21.79 -14.26 0.54
N VAL A 122 -22.82 -14.02 1.32
CA VAL A 122 -24.16 -14.47 1.00
C VAL A 122 -24.54 -13.68 -0.25
N LYS A 123 -24.32 -14.29 -1.41
CA LYS A 123 -24.89 -13.76 -2.63
C LYS A 123 -26.41 -13.87 -2.47
N PRO A 124 -27.15 -12.76 -2.61
CA PRO A 124 -28.60 -12.82 -2.62
C PRO A 124 -29.02 -13.77 -3.76
N THR A 125 -29.80 -14.75 -3.40
CA THR A 125 -30.35 -15.75 -4.33
C THR A 125 -31.73 -15.35 -4.85
N SER A 126 -32.14 -14.11 -4.61
CA SER A 126 -33.44 -13.60 -5.05
C SER A 126 -33.51 -13.50 -6.57
N LEU A 127 -34.56 -14.11 -7.15
CA LEU A 127 -34.82 -14.16 -8.59
C LEU A 127 -35.80 -13.06 -9.03
N HIS A 128 -36.56 -12.50 -8.09
CA HIS A 128 -37.58 -11.50 -8.35
C HIS A 128 -37.33 -10.23 -7.51
N PRO A 129 -37.68 -9.03 -8.04
CA PRO A 129 -37.64 -7.78 -7.26
C PRO A 129 -38.45 -7.93 -5.96
N TRP A 130 -37.90 -7.41 -4.86
CA TRP A 130 -38.50 -7.42 -3.52
C TRP A 130 -38.72 -8.80 -2.90
N GLN A 131 -38.17 -9.85 -3.48
CA GLN A 131 -38.23 -11.20 -2.89
C GLN A 131 -37.38 -11.31 -1.61
N GLU A 132 -36.26 -10.61 -1.58
CA GLU A 132 -35.35 -10.50 -0.45
C GLU A 132 -35.10 -9.01 -0.18
N ILE A 133 -35.39 -8.58 1.04
CA ILE A 133 -35.24 -7.19 1.47
C ILE A 133 -34.37 -7.13 2.71
N MET A 134 -33.49 -6.15 2.74
CA MET A 134 -32.82 -5.69 3.96
C MET A 134 -33.61 -4.53 4.53
N ILE A 135 -33.80 -4.55 5.85
CA ILE A 135 -34.50 -3.51 6.59
C ILE A 135 -33.49 -2.90 7.55
N ASP A 136 -33.42 -1.58 7.57
CA ASP A 136 -32.59 -0.83 8.50
C ASP A 136 -33.34 0.41 9.00
N CYS A 137 -32.99 0.85 10.19
CA CYS A 137 -33.59 2.01 10.81
C CYS A 137 -32.51 3.01 11.23
N GLU A 138 -32.57 4.18 10.65
CA GLU A 138 -31.65 5.28 10.96
C GLU A 138 -32.36 6.37 11.78
N GLY A 139 -31.65 6.91 12.77
CA GLY A 139 -32.11 8.01 13.66
C GLY A 139 -31.44 7.88 15.02
N SER A 140 -31.71 8.72 16.00
CA SER A 140 -32.71 9.79 16.04
C SER A 140 -32.15 11.08 15.45
N SER A 141 -32.77 11.58 14.40
CA SER A 141 -32.43 12.89 13.83
C SER A 141 -33.01 14.02 14.68
N ARG A 142 -32.20 15.02 14.99
CA ARG A 142 -32.64 16.23 15.72
C ARG A 142 -32.21 17.47 14.95
N PRO A 143 -33.11 18.44 14.75
CA PRO A 143 -34.50 18.47 15.18
C PRO A 143 -35.40 17.50 14.41
N PRO A 144 -36.61 17.14 14.93
CA PRO A 144 -37.61 16.37 14.18
C PRO A 144 -38.04 17.13 12.93
N ASP A 145 -38.60 16.43 11.95
CA ASP A 145 -39.20 17.03 10.79
C ASP A 145 -40.53 17.75 11.15
N ALA A 146 -41.16 18.42 10.16
CA ALA A 146 -42.41 19.15 10.38
C ALA A 146 -43.59 18.26 10.85
N ALA A 147 -43.52 16.94 10.62
CA ALA A 147 -44.51 15.96 11.08
C ALA A 147 -44.12 15.30 12.43
N GLY A 148 -42.97 15.67 12.99
CA GLY A 148 -42.48 15.15 14.26
C GLY A 148 -41.72 13.81 14.14
N ASN A 149 -41.31 13.43 12.93
CA ASN A 149 -40.55 12.22 12.73
C ASN A 149 -39.08 12.43 13.10
N THR A 150 -38.48 11.44 13.73
CA THR A 150 -37.08 11.42 14.16
C THR A 150 -36.30 10.23 13.65
N TYR A 151 -36.98 9.25 13.05
CA TYR A 151 -36.37 8.05 12.48
C TYR A 151 -36.81 7.85 11.03
N VAL A 152 -36.00 7.12 10.29
CA VAL A 152 -36.32 6.69 8.92
C VAL A 152 -36.12 5.18 8.85
N LEU A 153 -37.17 4.45 8.47
CA LEU A 153 -37.08 3.05 8.15
C LEU A 153 -36.80 2.90 6.67
N SER A 154 -35.74 2.17 6.34
CA SER A 154 -35.33 1.89 4.98
C SER A 154 -35.57 0.42 4.64
N TYR A 155 -36.14 0.19 3.48
CA TYR A 155 -36.28 -1.13 2.87
C TYR A 155 -35.40 -1.16 1.62
N PHE A 156 -34.48 -2.09 1.56
CA PHE A 156 -33.55 -2.23 0.46
C PHE A 156 -33.76 -3.55 -0.27
N CYS A 157 -34.10 -3.51 -1.56
CA CYS A 157 -34.21 -4.73 -2.37
C CYS A 157 -32.82 -5.27 -2.73
N CYS A 158 -32.52 -6.50 -2.31
CA CYS A 158 -31.21 -7.12 -2.55
C CYS A 158 -30.90 -7.35 -4.03
N LEU A 159 -31.91 -7.51 -4.88
CA LEU A 159 -31.73 -7.75 -6.31
C LEU A 159 -31.60 -6.46 -7.13
N THR A 160 -32.53 -5.52 -6.96
CA THR A 160 -32.61 -4.30 -7.80
C THR A 160 -31.86 -3.11 -7.22
N HIS A 161 -31.46 -3.20 -5.95
CA HIS A 161 -30.91 -2.10 -5.16
C HIS A 161 -31.89 -0.92 -5.01
N GLY A 162 -33.19 -1.14 -5.29
CA GLY A 162 -34.22 -0.16 -5.03
C GLY A 162 -34.41 0.08 -3.53
N VAL A 163 -34.67 1.32 -3.16
CA VAL A 163 -34.85 1.73 -1.76
C VAL A 163 -36.24 2.36 -1.60
N LEU A 164 -36.93 1.96 -0.53
CA LEU A 164 -38.13 2.64 -0.03
C LEU A 164 -37.79 3.20 1.36
N LEU A 165 -38.24 4.41 1.63
CA LEU A 165 -37.99 5.11 2.88
C LEU A 165 -39.34 5.48 3.53
N GLU A 166 -39.47 5.19 4.82
CA GLU A 166 -40.65 5.53 5.59
C GLU A 166 -40.26 6.31 6.85
N PRO A 167 -40.73 7.55 7.00
CA PRO A 167 -40.46 8.35 8.18
C PRO A 167 -41.28 7.86 9.38
N MET A 168 -40.64 7.76 10.55
CA MET A 168 -41.25 7.29 11.80
C MET A 168 -40.98 8.25 12.96
N ARG A 169 -41.94 8.32 13.88
CA ARG A 169 -41.83 9.14 15.09
C ARG A 169 -41.07 8.45 16.22
N SER A 170 -41.18 7.14 16.30
CA SER A 170 -40.56 6.32 17.35
C SER A 170 -40.22 4.93 16.84
N LEU A 171 -39.33 4.23 17.56
CA LEU A 171 -38.99 2.81 17.32
C LEU A 171 -39.85 1.85 18.14
N THR A 172 -40.81 2.35 18.91
CA THR A 172 -41.66 1.49 19.72
C THR A 172 -42.76 0.86 18.86
N HIS A 173 -42.91 -0.46 18.96
CA HIS A 173 -44.00 -1.17 18.38
C HIS A 173 -45.30 -0.75 19.13
N SER A 174 -46.24 -0.11 18.45
CA SER A 174 -47.61 0.03 18.92
C SER A 174 -48.39 -1.24 18.47
N GLU A 175 -48.91 -2.00 19.44
CA GLU A 175 -49.84 -3.08 19.17
C GLU A 175 -51.06 -2.62 18.40
#